data_422df0c02de104700ba2e55a0783768e
#
_entry.id   422df0c02de104700ba2e55a0783768e
#
_cell.length_a   1.000
_cell.length_b   1.000
_cell.length_c   1.000
_cell.angle_alpha   90.00
_cell.angle_beta   90.00
_cell.angle_gamma   90.00
#
_symmetry.space_group_name_H-M   'P 1'
#
loop_
_entity.id
_entity.type
_entity.pdbx_description
1 polymer ?
#
loop_
_entity_poly.entity_id
_entity_poly.type
_entity_poly.pdbx_seq_one_letter_code
_entity_poly.pdbx_strand_id
1 'polypeptide(L)'
;AFEILLFRSLFRNTKVDLREGPKLAYGSTKWLWVGGLAFHWTFLIILTRHLRLFLQPVPGFVDILESLDGFFQVGVPVLYLTDVIFLAAVTFLFLRRVIVPQLRYISLAADYFPLFLIGAIGCSGVLMRYFLKTDVIGIKEITMGIVSFHPVVPTTVGTIFYIHLFLVSALFAYFPFSKLMHLAGVFLSPTRNLANNNRAVRYVNPWNYPVKVHTYQEYEDDFREKMKSVGLPVEKE
;
A
#
# COMPACT_ATOMS: atom_id res chain seq x y z
N ALA A 1 -5.00 12.09 -11.37
CA ALA A 1 -5.57 10.79 -11.73
C ALA A 1 -4.47 9.75 -11.99
N PHE A 2 -3.56 9.93 -12.97
CA PHE A 2 -2.54 8.92 -13.33
C PHE A 2 -1.58 8.52 -12.20
N GLU A 3 -1.26 9.43 -11.27
CA GLU A 3 -0.41 9.12 -10.11
C GLU A 3 -1.09 8.16 -9.13
N ILE A 4 -2.40 8.27 -8.96
CA ILE A 4 -3.16 7.45 -8.02
C ILE A 4 -3.59 6.13 -8.67
N LEU A 5 -4.11 6.17 -9.89
CA LEU A 5 -4.69 4.99 -10.53
C LEU A 5 -3.63 4.07 -11.14
N LEU A 6 -2.55 4.63 -11.70
CA LEU A 6 -1.52 3.88 -12.43
C LEU A 6 -0.14 3.94 -11.79
N PHE A 7 0.01 4.61 -10.64
CA PHE A 7 1.29 4.75 -9.93
C PHE A 7 2.42 5.23 -10.84
N ARG A 8 2.14 6.29 -11.62
CA ARG A 8 3.06 6.82 -12.63
C ARG A 8 4.47 7.09 -12.10
N SER A 9 4.59 7.67 -10.90
CA SER A 9 5.89 7.93 -10.27
C SER A 9 6.65 6.62 -10.02
N LEU A 10 5.96 5.56 -9.60
CA LEU A 10 6.58 4.25 -9.40
C LEU A 10 7.02 3.61 -10.72
N PHE A 11 6.24 3.79 -11.80
CA PHE A 11 6.61 3.33 -13.15
C PHE A 11 7.88 4.02 -13.67
N ARG A 12 8.03 5.31 -13.37
CA ARG A 12 9.20 6.11 -13.79
C ARG A 12 10.40 5.96 -12.87
N ASN A 13 10.24 5.28 -11.74
CA ASN A 13 11.33 5.10 -10.79
C ASN A 13 12.43 4.23 -11.38
N THR A 14 13.68 4.64 -11.16
CA THR A 14 14.88 3.92 -11.56
C THR A 14 15.66 3.49 -10.31
N LYS A 15 16.32 2.35 -10.40
CA LYS A 15 17.31 1.94 -9.41
C LYS A 15 18.71 2.29 -9.92
N VAL A 16 19.59 2.60 -9.00
CA VAL A 16 21.00 2.83 -9.29
C VAL A 16 21.80 1.62 -8.80
N ASP A 17 22.55 1.01 -9.70
CA ASP A 17 23.48 -0.08 -9.36
C ASP A 17 24.91 0.42 -9.58
N LEU A 18 25.78 0.22 -8.60
CA LEU A 18 27.22 0.45 -8.73
C LEU A 18 27.86 -0.79 -9.35
N ARG A 19 28.48 -0.64 -10.51
CA ARG A 19 29.22 -1.68 -11.21
C ARG A 19 30.72 -1.54 -10.99
N GLU A 20 31.46 -2.57 -11.31
CA GLU A 20 32.92 -2.58 -11.25
C GLU A 20 33.52 -1.38 -12.00
N GLY A 21 34.50 -0.70 -11.38
CA GLY A 21 35.15 0.49 -11.91
C GLY A 21 34.30 1.75 -11.81
N PRO A 22 33.95 2.22 -10.64
CA PRO A 22 32.98 3.22 -10.14
C PRO A 22 31.99 3.78 -11.21
N LYS A 23 31.35 2.88 -11.94
CA LYS A 23 30.37 3.22 -12.96
C LYS A 23 28.95 3.06 -12.40
N LEU A 24 28.17 4.14 -12.43
CA LEU A 24 26.75 4.10 -12.10
C LEU A 24 25.98 3.55 -13.30
N ALA A 25 25.15 2.53 -13.05
CA ALA A 25 24.22 2.00 -14.00
C ALA A 25 22.78 2.22 -13.49
N TYR A 26 21.89 2.64 -14.38
CA TYR A 26 20.49 2.87 -14.06
C TYR A 26 19.66 1.69 -14.54
N GLY A 27 18.93 1.07 -13.62
CA GLY A 27 18.02 -0.04 -13.90
C GLY A 27 16.56 0.36 -13.73
N SER A 28 15.67 -0.42 -14.32
CA SER A 28 14.21 -0.24 -14.18
C SER A 28 13.67 -0.96 -12.95
N THR A 29 12.65 -0.38 -12.30
CA THR A 29 11.89 -1.01 -11.23
C THR A 29 10.48 -1.42 -11.66
N LYS A 30 10.27 -1.66 -12.95
CA LYS A 30 8.94 -1.94 -13.54
C LYS A 30 8.24 -3.16 -12.92
N TRP A 31 8.97 -4.18 -12.53
CA TRP A 31 8.40 -5.33 -11.82
C TRP A 31 7.76 -4.97 -10.48
N LEU A 32 8.36 -4.02 -9.75
CA LEU A 32 7.75 -3.48 -8.54
C LEU A 32 6.46 -2.73 -8.85
N TRP A 33 6.45 -1.97 -9.96
CA TRP A 33 5.25 -1.27 -10.41
C TRP A 33 4.13 -2.26 -10.76
N VAL A 34 4.42 -3.32 -11.52
CA VAL A 34 3.43 -4.35 -11.86
C VAL A 34 2.88 -5.00 -10.59
N GLY A 35 3.75 -5.45 -9.69
CA GLY A 35 3.32 -6.09 -8.43
C GLY A 35 2.53 -5.15 -7.53
N GLY A 36 2.95 -3.89 -7.41
CA GLY A 36 2.24 -2.89 -6.63
C GLY A 36 0.87 -2.56 -7.23
N LEU A 37 0.79 -2.40 -8.55
CA LEU A 37 -0.46 -2.13 -9.25
C LEU A 37 -1.43 -3.30 -9.12
N ALA A 38 -0.96 -4.53 -9.39
CA ALA A 38 -1.74 -5.74 -9.25
C ALA A 38 -2.31 -5.89 -7.83
N PHE A 39 -1.47 -5.70 -6.81
CA PHE A 39 -1.89 -5.77 -5.41
C PHE A 39 -3.01 -4.76 -5.09
N HIS A 40 -2.82 -3.48 -5.43
CA HIS A 40 -3.78 -2.44 -5.01
C HIS A 40 -5.11 -2.53 -5.76
N TRP A 41 -5.09 -2.84 -7.05
CA TRP A 41 -6.33 -2.99 -7.81
C TRP A 41 -7.12 -4.23 -7.40
N THR A 42 -6.45 -5.37 -7.21
CA THR A 42 -7.14 -6.57 -6.75
C THR A 42 -7.66 -6.42 -5.33
N PHE A 43 -6.88 -5.81 -4.44
CA PHE A 43 -7.34 -5.49 -3.09
C PHE A 43 -8.58 -4.59 -3.09
N LEU A 44 -8.59 -3.53 -3.93
CA LEU A 44 -9.74 -2.63 -4.06
C LEU A 44 -10.98 -3.37 -4.59
N ILE A 45 -10.83 -4.22 -5.60
CA ILE A 45 -11.94 -5.01 -6.15
C ILE A 45 -12.48 -5.99 -5.11
N ILE A 46 -11.61 -6.72 -4.41
CA ILE A 46 -12.00 -7.63 -3.33
C ILE A 46 -12.74 -6.87 -2.22
N LEU A 47 -12.21 -5.73 -1.78
CA LEU A 47 -12.86 -4.89 -0.78
C LEU A 47 -14.23 -4.41 -1.24
N THR A 48 -14.34 -3.98 -2.50
CA THR A 48 -15.61 -3.53 -3.09
C THR A 48 -16.63 -4.65 -3.16
N ARG A 49 -16.23 -5.88 -3.52
CA ARG A 49 -17.11 -7.06 -3.51
C ARG A 49 -17.64 -7.39 -2.09
N HIS A 50 -16.87 -7.11 -1.05
CA HIS A 50 -17.32 -7.32 0.33
C HIS A 50 -18.50 -6.43 0.72
N LEU A 51 -18.78 -5.33 -0.01
CA LEU A 51 -19.97 -4.49 0.23
C LEU A 51 -21.29 -5.30 0.15
N ARG A 52 -21.32 -6.40 -0.60
CA ARG A 52 -22.48 -7.31 -0.63
C ARG A 52 -22.88 -7.86 0.73
N LEU A 53 -21.91 -7.96 1.65
CA LEU A 53 -22.13 -8.48 3.01
C LEU A 53 -22.68 -7.40 3.96
N PHE A 54 -22.47 -6.12 3.64
CA PHE A 54 -22.77 -4.99 4.50
C PHE A 54 -23.96 -4.14 4.04
N LEU A 55 -24.46 -4.37 2.80
CA LEU A 55 -25.51 -3.55 2.19
C LEU A 55 -26.68 -4.42 1.71
N GLN A 56 -27.90 -3.88 1.90
CA GLN A 56 -29.15 -4.46 1.41
C GLN A 56 -30.08 -3.30 0.96
N PRO A 57 -30.46 -3.21 -0.34
CA PRO A 57 -30.04 -4.07 -1.44
C PRO A 57 -28.55 -3.93 -1.78
N VAL A 58 -27.98 -4.94 -2.43
CA VAL A 58 -26.60 -4.91 -2.93
C VAL A 58 -26.55 -3.90 -4.09
N PRO A 59 -25.56 -2.98 -4.11
CA PRO A 59 -25.42 -2.04 -5.22
C PRO A 59 -25.08 -2.75 -6.54
N GLY A 60 -25.73 -2.40 -7.65
CA GLY A 60 -25.59 -3.09 -8.94
C GLY A 60 -24.16 -3.10 -9.52
N PHE A 61 -23.31 -2.13 -9.17
CA PHE A 61 -21.92 -2.15 -9.59
C PHE A 61 -21.12 -3.30 -8.96
N VAL A 62 -21.52 -3.81 -7.80
CA VAL A 62 -20.91 -4.99 -7.16
C VAL A 62 -21.17 -6.23 -7.98
N ASP A 63 -22.41 -6.41 -8.48
CA ASP A 63 -22.78 -7.53 -9.33
C ASP A 63 -22.02 -7.50 -10.67
N ILE A 64 -21.82 -6.31 -11.24
CA ILE A 64 -20.99 -6.13 -12.44
C ILE A 64 -19.55 -6.54 -12.17
N LEU A 65 -18.96 -6.08 -11.05
CA LEU A 65 -17.59 -6.46 -10.70
C LEU A 65 -17.44 -7.96 -10.47
N GLU A 66 -18.40 -8.62 -9.82
CA GLU A 66 -18.39 -10.07 -9.61
C GLU A 66 -18.50 -10.83 -10.93
N SER A 67 -19.34 -10.37 -11.85
CA SER A 67 -19.49 -10.96 -13.18
C SER A 67 -18.20 -10.84 -14.01
N LEU A 68 -17.55 -9.69 -13.96
CA LEU A 68 -16.28 -9.48 -14.66
C LEU A 68 -15.14 -10.30 -14.06
N ASP A 69 -15.09 -10.38 -12.73
CA ASP A 69 -14.04 -11.11 -12.01
C ASP A 69 -14.19 -12.63 -12.13
N GLY A 70 -15.43 -13.11 -12.22
CA GLY A 70 -15.79 -14.52 -12.46
C GLY A 70 -16.00 -14.87 -13.93
N PHE A 71 -15.53 -14.07 -14.88
CA PHE A 71 -15.81 -14.23 -16.31
C PHE A 71 -15.54 -15.63 -16.86
N PHE A 72 -14.47 -16.28 -16.39
CA PHE A 72 -14.12 -17.62 -16.88
C PHE A 72 -15.03 -18.75 -16.37
N GLN A 73 -15.89 -18.49 -15.40
CA GLN A 73 -16.84 -19.46 -14.82
C GLN A 73 -16.20 -20.81 -14.43
N VAL A 74 -14.98 -20.77 -13.94
CA VAL A 74 -14.24 -21.96 -13.50
C VAL A 74 -14.62 -22.31 -12.06
N GLY A 75 -15.08 -23.54 -11.85
CA GLY A 75 -15.34 -24.09 -10.52
C GLY A 75 -16.71 -23.71 -9.91
N VAL A 76 -17.03 -24.35 -8.78
CA VAL A 76 -18.21 -24.06 -7.96
C VAL A 76 -17.76 -24.00 -6.49
N PRO A 77 -17.79 -22.83 -5.89
CA PRO A 77 -18.15 -21.51 -6.42
C PRO A 77 -17.18 -21.00 -7.50
N VAL A 78 -17.65 -20.08 -8.33
CA VAL A 78 -16.84 -19.50 -9.41
C VAL A 78 -15.56 -18.90 -8.87
N LEU A 79 -14.43 -19.23 -9.48
CA LEU A 79 -13.12 -18.72 -9.13
C LEU A 79 -12.99 -17.26 -9.60
N TYR A 80 -12.72 -16.37 -8.68
CA TYR A 80 -12.44 -14.98 -8.98
C TYR A 80 -10.96 -14.79 -9.34
N LEU A 81 -10.72 -14.15 -10.46
CA LEU A 81 -9.36 -13.88 -10.95
C LEU A 81 -8.58 -12.99 -9.99
N THR A 82 -9.25 -12.01 -9.38
CA THR A 82 -8.62 -11.12 -8.41
C THR A 82 -8.12 -11.85 -7.17
N ASP A 83 -8.74 -12.92 -6.72
CA ASP A 83 -8.29 -13.68 -5.54
C ASP A 83 -6.92 -14.32 -5.81
N VAL A 84 -6.74 -14.86 -7.03
CA VAL A 84 -5.47 -15.48 -7.46
C VAL A 84 -4.37 -14.43 -7.64
N ILE A 85 -4.69 -13.35 -8.37
CA ILE A 85 -3.72 -12.26 -8.63
C ILE A 85 -3.33 -11.59 -7.33
N PHE A 86 -4.25 -11.40 -6.40
CA PHE A 86 -3.99 -10.80 -5.09
C PHE A 86 -2.97 -11.61 -4.28
N LEU A 87 -3.20 -12.91 -4.12
CA LEU A 87 -2.26 -13.78 -3.40
C LEU A 87 -0.90 -13.85 -4.09
N ALA A 88 -0.87 -13.92 -5.42
CA ALA A 88 0.37 -13.88 -6.19
C ALA A 88 1.12 -12.56 -6.00
N ALA A 89 0.42 -11.43 -6.01
CA ALA A 89 1.01 -10.10 -5.81
C ALA A 89 1.57 -9.92 -4.40
N VAL A 90 0.82 -10.32 -3.35
CA VAL A 90 1.30 -10.29 -1.96
C VAL A 90 2.56 -11.15 -1.79
N THR A 91 2.51 -12.38 -2.33
CA THR A 91 3.66 -13.29 -2.30
C THR A 91 4.86 -12.71 -3.03
N PHE A 92 4.67 -12.13 -4.22
CA PHE A 92 5.73 -11.47 -4.97
C PHE A 92 6.36 -10.31 -4.17
N LEU A 93 5.55 -9.44 -3.57
CA LEU A 93 6.04 -8.30 -2.77
C LEU A 93 6.80 -8.77 -1.53
N PHE A 94 6.35 -9.85 -0.89
CA PHE A 94 7.04 -10.48 0.22
C PHE A 94 8.37 -11.09 -0.22
N LEU A 95 8.36 -11.95 -1.23
CA LEU A 95 9.57 -12.63 -1.74
C LEU A 95 10.61 -11.61 -2.22
N ARG A 96 10.18 -10.54 -2.86
CA ARG A 96 11.08 -9.46 -3.27
C ARG A 96 11.86 -8.89 -2.09
N ARG A 97 11.22 -8.73 -0.91
CA ARG A 97 11.91 -8.24 0.31
C ARG A 97 12.88 -9.26 0.90
N VAL A 98 12.58 -10.54 0.74
CA VAL A 98 13.43 -11.63 1.26
C VAL A 98 14.63 -11.90 0.33
N ILE A 99 14.38 -11.92 -0.99
CA ILE A 99 15.37 -12.33 -1.98
C ILE A 99 16.35 -11.21 -2.33
N VAL A 100 15.87 -9.94 -2.44
CA VAL A 100 16.73 -8.82 -2.82
C VAL A 100 17.56 -8.36 -1.62
N PRO A 101 18.92 -8.53 -1.62
CA PRO A 101 19.75 -8.28 -0.45
C PRO A 101 19.64 -6.85 0.09
N GLN A 102 19.61 -5.85 -0.80
CA GLN A 102 19.51 -4.43 -0.45
C GLN A 102 18.19 -4.13 0.30
N LEU A 103 17.09 -4.72 -0.15
CA LEU A 103 15.78 -4.56 0.51
C LEU A 103 15.75 -5.29 1.84
N ARG A 104 16.27 -6.51 1.89
CA ARG A 104 16.34 -7.29 3.12
C ARG A 104 17.14 -6.55 4.20
N TYR A 105 18.25 -5.92 3.82
CA TYR A 105 19.10 -5.18 4.75
C TYR A 105 18.39 -3.99 5.40
N ILE A 106 17.56 -3.25 4.65
CA ILE A 106 16.84 -2.07 5.15
C ILE A 106 15.43 -2.37 5.68
N SER A 107 14.94 -3.62 5.54
CA SER A 107 13.59 -3.99 5.96
C SER A 107 13.53 -4.32 7.45
N LEU A 108 12.57 -3.71 8.12
CA LEU A 108 12.26 -3.94 9.53
C LEU A 108 11.07 -4.90 9.67
N ALA A 109 10.84 -5.41 10.88
CA ALA A 109 9.65 -6.23 11.19
C ALA A 109 8.34 -5.54 10.75
N ALA A 110 8.26 -4.22 10.93
CA ALA A 110 7.13 -3.40 10.49
C ALA A 110 6.90 -3.36 8.96
N ASP A 111 7.86 -3.83 8.16
CA ASP A 111 7.71 -3.94 6.70
C ASP A 111 7.21 -5.33 6.27
N TYR A 112 7.43 -6.35 7.09
CA TYR A 112 6.99 -7.72 6.84
C TYR A 112 5.60 -8.00 7.43
N PHE A 113 5.33 -7.48 8.64
CA PHE A 113 4.10 -7.75 9.36
C PHE A 113 2.82 -7.43 8.56
N PRO A 114 2.69 -6.27 7.87
CA PRO A 114 1.51 -6.00 7.06
C PRO A 114 1.33 -6.99 5.91
N LEU A 115 2.42 -7.45 5.28
CA LEU A 115 2.35 -8.42 4.19
C LEU A 115 1.87 -9.78 4.70
N PHE A 116 2.34 -10.23 5.87
CA PHE A 116 1.85 -11.45 6.51
C PHE A 116 0.39 -11.34 6.91
N LEU A 117 0.00 -10.23 7.54
CA LEU A 117 -1.37 -10.01 7.99
C LEU A 117 -2.35 -9.99 6.80
N ILE A 118 -2.03 -9.23 5.75
CA ILE A 118 -2.84 -9.14 4.54
C ILE A 118 -2.85 -10.48 3.77
N GLY A 119 -1.72 -11.17 3.71
CA GLY A 119 -1.63 -12.52 3.14
C GLY A 119 -2.48 -13.53 3.91
N ALA A 120 -2.47 -13.50 5.24
CA ALA A 120 -3.30 -14.36 6.07
C ALA A 120 -4.80 -14.08 5.89
N ILE A 121 -5.19 -12.79 5.75
CA ILE A 121 -6.56 -12.40 5.42
C ILE A 121 -6.96 -12.97 4.05
N GLY A 122 -6.12 -12.82 3.03
CA GLY A 122 -6.38 -13.37 1.71
C GLY A 122 -6.50 -14.90 1.72
N CYS A 123 -5.56 -15.59 2.37
CA CYS A 123 -5.58 -17.04 2.51
C CYS A 123 -6.84 -17.54 3.24
N SER A 124 -7.20 -16.92 4.35
CA SER A 124 -8.42 -17.30 5.08
C SER A 124 -9.70 -17.06 4.26
N GLY A 125 -9.75 -15.96 3.48
CA GLY A 125 -10.84 -15.69 2.54
C GLY A 125 -10.96 -16.76 1.44
N VAL A 126 -9.85 -17.13 0.82
CA VAL A 126 -9.79 -18.21 -0.19
C VAL A 126 -10.20 -19.57 0.42
N LEU A 127 -9.72 -19.90 1.62
CA LEU A 127 -10.11 -21.12 2.34
C LEU A 127 -11.61 -21.15 2.62
N MET A 128 -12.19 -20.06 3.08
CA MET A 128 -13.64 -19.98 3.33
C MET A 128 -14.46 -20.19 2.07
N ARG A 129 -14.07 -19.55 0.97
CA ARG A 129 -14.86 -19.55 -0.26
C ARG A 129 -14.75 -20.86 -1.03
N TYR A 130 -13.51 -21.33 -1.27
CA TYR A 130 -13.29 -22.44 -2.23
C TYR A 130 -13.17 -23.80 -1.57
N PHE A 131 -12.70 -23.88 -0.36
CA PHE A 131 -12.46 -25.17 0.31
C PHE A 131 -13.53 -25.50 1.34
N LEU A 132 -13.83 -24.59 2.25
CA LEU A 132 -14.79 -24.84 3.33
C LEU A 132 -16.23 -24.45 2.97
N LYS A 133 -16.41 -23.67 1.90
CA LYS A 133 -17.73 -23.26 1.38
C LYS A 133 -18.66 -22.75 2.49
N THR A 134 -18.15 -21.78 3.26
CA THR A 134 -18.83 -21.22 4.43
C THR A 134 -20.20 -20.64 4.09
N ASP A 135 -21.13 -20.67 5.03
CA ASP A 135 -22.47 -20.11 4.91
C ASP A 135 -22.42 -18.58 4.76
N VAL A 136 -22.59 -18.12 3.51
CA VAL A 136 -22.57 -16.68 3.17
C VAL A 136 -23.77 -15.93 3.71
N ILE A 137 -24.93 -16.62 3.90
CA ILE A 137 -26.15 -16.01 4.45
C ILE A 137 -25.93 -15.68 5.93
N GLY A 138 -25.46 -16.65 6.68
CA GLY A 138 -25.13 -16.44 8.11
C GLY A 138 -24.02 -15.40 8.30
N ILE A 139 -23.01 -15.37 7.42
CA ILE A 139 -21.99 -14.29 7.42
C ILE A 139 -22.63 -12.92 7.20
N LYS A 140 -23.56 -12.80 6.24
CA LYS A 140 -24.26 -11.54 5.99
C LYS A 140 -25.11 -11.11 7.18
N GLU A 141 -25.76 -12.03 7.89
CA GLU A 141 -26.49 -11.73 9.11
C GLU A 141 -25.57 -11.16 10.20
N ILE A 142 -24.39 -11.76 10.40
CA ILE A 142 -23.39 -11.25 11.37
C ILE A 142 -22.96 -9.84 10.97
N THR A 143 -22.54 -9.63 9.72
CA THR A 143 -22.01 -8.35 9.28
C THR A 143 -23.05 -7.24 9.31
N MET A 144 -24.28 -7.52 8.88
CA MET A 144 -25.41 -6.60 9.00
C MET A 144 -25.76 -6.30 10.47
N GLY A 145 -25.71 -7.32 11.31
CA GLY A 145 -25.91 -7.18 12.76
C GLY A 145 -24.86 -6.27 13.41
N ILE A 146 -23.58 -6.42 13.04
CA ILE A 146 -22.49 -5.56 13.53
C ILE A 146 -22.72 -4.10 13.09
N VAL A 147 -23.04 -3.87 11.83
CA VAL A 147 -23.29 -2.51 11.30
C VAL A 147 -24.49 -1.84 11.93
N SER A 148 -25.54 -2.61 12.25
CA SER A 148 -26.76 -2.11 12.91
C SER A 148 -26.68 -2.06 14.43
N PHE A 149 -25.53 -2.40 15.02
CA PHE A 149 -25.32 -2.54 16.48
C PHE A 149 -26.26 -3.56 17.17
N HIS A 150 -26.71 -4.57 16.42
CA HIS A 150 -27.52 -5.69 16.90
C HIS A 150 -26.84 -7.01 16.49
N PRO A 151 -25.70 -7.35 17.11
CA PRO A 151 -24.93 -8.54 16.70
C PRO A 151 -25.73 -9.83 16.90
N VAL A 152 -25.76 -10.64 15.84
CA VAL A 152 -26.36 -11.97 15.85
C VAL A 152 -25.25 -12.98 15.57
N VAL A 153 -25.29 -14.14 16.23
CA VAL A 153 -24.28 -15.18 16.04
C VAL A 153 -24.99 -16.47 15.57
N PRO A 154 -25.14 -16.68 14.26
CA PRO A 154 -25.70 -17.90 13.72
C PRO A 154 -24.79 -19.10 14.02
N THR A 155 -25.39 -20.25 14.34
CA THR A 155 -24.65 -21.48 14.61
C THR A 155 -24.08 -22.16 13.36
N THR A 156 -24.50 -21.72 12.18
CA THR A 156 -24.07 -22.26 10.88
C THR A 156 -22.72 -21.76 10.40
N VAL A 157 -22.20 -20.67 11.01
CA VAL A 157 -20.95 -20.05 10.60
C VAL A 157 -19.75 -20.70 11.28
N GLY A 158 -18.85 -21.24 10.48
CA GLY A 158 -17.66 -21.95 10.96
C GLY A 158 -16.58 -21.04 11.55
N THR A 159 -15.72 -21.64 12.37
CA THR A 159 -14.61 -20.95 13.10
C THR A 159 -13.69 -20.12 12.18
N ILE A 160 -13.49 -20.59 10.93
CA ILE A 160 -12.61 -19.90 9.99
C ILE A 160 -13.07 -18.46 9.69
N PHE A 161 -14.38 -18.19 9.71
CA PHE A 161 -14.91 -16.85 9.55
C PHE A 161 -14.49 -15.94 10.71
N TYR A 162 -14.54 -16.42 11.93
CA TYR A 162 -14.14 -15.64 13.11
C TYR A 162 -12.63 -15.37 13.11
N ILE A 163 -11.82 -16.32 12.62
CA ILE A 163 -10.38 -16.10 12.40
C ILE A 163 -10.17 -14.99 11.38
N HIS A 164 -10.88 -15.04 10.24
CA HIS A 164 -10.81 -14.00 9.21
C HIS A 164 -11.25 -12.63 9.77
N LEU A 165 -12.37 -12.58 10.47
CA LEU A 165 -12.89 -11.37 11.11
C LEU A 165 -11.88 -10.78 12.11
N PHE A 166 -11.24 -11.63 12.91
CA PHE A 166 -10.19 -11.22 13.85
C PHE A 166 -8.99 -10.62 13.11
N LEU A 167 -8.51 -11.27 12.05
CA LEU A 167 -7.40 -10.76 11.24
C LEU A 167 -7.73 -9.42 10.58
N VAL A 168 -8.95 -9.25 10.07
CA VAL A 168 -9.43 -7.98 9.51
C VAL A 168 -9.51 -6.91 10.61
N SER A 169 -10.03 -7.24 11.79
CA SER A 169 -10.08 -6.33 12.94
C SER A 169 -8.68 -5.91 13.39
N ALA A 170 -7.74 -6.84 13.41
CA ALA A 170 -6.33 -6.57 13.70
C ALA A 170 -5.71 -5.63 12.66
N LEU A 171 -6.06 -5.81 11.37
CA LEU A 171 -5.61 -4.91 10.31
C LEU A 171 -6.15 -3.48 10.51
N PHE A 172 -7.44 -3.32 10.84
CA PHE A 172 -8.02 -2.01 11.13
C PHE A 172 -7.38 -1.33 12.34
N ALA A 173 -7.12 -2.07 13.41
CA ALA A 173 -6.45 -1.55 14.61
C ALA A 173 -4.98 -1.16 14.31
N TYR A 174 -4.29 -1.93 13.49
CA TYR A 174 -2.90 -1.69 13.11
C TYR A 174 -2.76 -0.55 12.07
N PHE A 175 -3.75 -0.37 11.20
CA PHE A 175 -3.70 0.53 10.06
C PHE A 175 -3.22 1.96 10.41
N PRO A 176 -3.81 2.68 11.40
CA PRO A 176 -3.45 4.08 11.68
C PRO A 176 -2.02 4.25 12.20
N PHE A 177 -1.41 3.20 12.76
CA PHE A 177 -0.05 3.24 13.32
C PHE A 177 1.01 2.69 12.36
N SER A 178 0.62 2.38 11.13
CA SER A 178 1.47 1.67 10.18
C SER A 178 1.81 2.49 8.93
N LYS A 179 2.75 1.97 8.14
CA LYS A 179 3.06 2.51 6.80
C LYS A 179 1.88 2.38 5.81
N LEU A 180 0.81 1.66 6.15
CA LEU A 180 -0.41 1.57 5.35
C LEU A 180 -1.15 2.91 5.25
N MET A 181 -0.89 3.84 6.17
CA MET A 181 -1.38 5.23 6.11
C MET A 181 -0.92 6.02 4.87
N HIS A 182 -0.05 5.45 4.02
CA HIS A 182 0.27 6.08 2.73
C HIS A 182 -0.97 6.31 1.85
N LEU A 183 -2.06 5.57 2.06
CA LEU A 183 -3.36 5.81 1.43
C LEU A 183 -3.84 7.26 1.63
N ALA A 184 -3.79 7.76 2.87
CA ALA A 184 -4.14 9.15 3.18
C ALA A 184 -3.01 10.13 2.80
N GLY A 185 -1.75 9.71 2.93
CA GLY A 185 -0.58 10.54 2.64
C GLY A 185 -0.52 11.05 1.20
N VAL A 186 -1.09 10.32 0.25
CA VAL A 186 -1.18 10.77 -1.16
C VAL A 186 -2.01 12.06 -1.29
N PHE A 187 -3.08 12.19 -0.51
CA PHE A 187 -3.99 13.34 -0.55
C PHE A 187 -3.54 14.46 0.39
N LEU A 188 -2.90 14.12 1.51
CA LEU A 188 -2.53 15.06 2.56
C LEU A 188 -1.11 15.62 2.42
N SER A 189 -0.30 15.09 1.50
CA SER A 189 1.06 15.57 1.25
C SER A 189 1.08 16.62 0.13
N PRO A 190 1.18 17.93 0.44
CA PRO A 190 1.20 18.97 -0.58
C PRO A 190 2.42 18.85 -1.51
N THR A 191 3.54 18.35 -1.00
CA THR A 191 4.78 18.20 -1.77
C THR A 191 4.70 17.13 -2.87
N ARG A 192 3.85 16.12 -2.72
CA ARG A 192 3.62 15.09 -3.74
C ARG A 192 2.81 15.58 -4.92
N ASN A 193 1.97 16.59 -4.70
CA ASN A 193 1.08 17.14 -5.71
C ASN A 193 1.68 18.35 -6.46
N LEU A 194 2.86 18.81 -6.04
CA LEU A 194 3.59 19.87 -6.71
C LEU A 194 4.34 19.34 -7.94
N ALA A 195 4.42 20.18 -8.97
CA ALA A 195 5.28 19.89 -10.12
C ALA A 195 6.75 19.82 -9.67
N ASN A 196 7.51 18.85 -10.18
CA ASN A 196 8.93 18.70 -9.85
C ASN A 196 9.79 19.67 -10.66
N ASN A 197 9.58 20.96 -10.47
CA ASN A 197 10.26 22.06 -11.17
C ASN A 197 10.75 23.14 -10.20
N ASN A 198 10.99 22.79 -8.95
CA ASN A 198 11.42 23.71 -7.91
C ASN A 198 12.76 24.42 -8.19
N ARG A 199 13.55 23.93 -9.13
CA ARG A 199 14.74 24.63 -9.63
C ARG A 199 14.42 25.80 -10.56
N ALA A 200 13.28 25.73 -11.26
CA ALA A 200 12.83 26.76 -12.19
C ALA A 200 11.78 27.69 -11.60
N VAL A 201 10.93 27.18 -10.71
CA VAL A 201 9.82 27.91 -10.11
C VAL A 201 9.87 27.76 -8.59
N ARG A 202 9.88 28.88 -7.88
CA ARG A 202 9.78 28.89 -6.43
C ARG A 202 8.31 28.92 -6.02
N TYR A 203 7.83 27.82 -5.44
CA TYR A 203 6.49 27.74 -4.91
C TYR A 203 6.40 28.34 -3.51
N VAL A 204 5.35 29.11 -3.26
CA VAL A 204 5.04 29.59 -1.91
C VAL A 204 4.38 28.46 -1.13
N ASN A 205 5.01 28.03 -0.05
CA ASN A 205 4.42 27.08 0.88
C ASN A 205 3.27 27.76 1.63
N PRO A 206 2.03 27.21 1.64
CA PRO A 206 0.90 27.79 2.38
C PRO A 206 1.15 27.86 3.90
N TRP A 207 2.06 27.03 4.42
CA TRP A 207 2.54 27.09 5.81
C TRP A 207 3.91 27.74 5.95
N ASN A 208 4.24 28.64 5.04
CA ASN A 208 5.51 29.33 5.02
C ASN A 208 5.61 30.30 6.22
N TYR A 209 6.05 29.79 7.34
CA TYR A 209 6.35 30.63 8.50
C TYR A 209 7.43 31.63 8.13
N PRO A 210 7.37 32.86 8.65
CA PRO A 210 8.47 33.82 8.52
C PRO A 210 9.68 33.23 9.25
N VAL A 211 10.61 32.67 8.49
CA VAL A 211 11.86 32.14 9.01
C VAL A 211 12.93 33.18 8.79
N LYS A 212 13.72 33.45 9.84
CA LYS A 212 14.92 34.28 9.69
C LYS A 212 15.86 33.61 8.70
N VAL A 213 16.12 34.25 7.57
CA VAL A 213 17.04 33.77 6.55
C VAL A 213 18.42 34.27 6.89
N HIS A 214 19.39 33.37 7.04
CA HIS A 214 20.79 33.73 7.16
C HIS A 214 21.36 34.06 5.78
N THR A 215 22.15 35.14 5.71
CA THR A 215 22.98 35.40 4.54
C THR A 215 24.14 34.40 4.49
N TYR A 216 24.80 34.26 3.34
CA TYR A 216 25.98 33.38 3.26
C TYR A 216 27.09 33.86 4.21
N GLN A 217 27.26 35.18 4.38
CA GLN A 217 28.25 35.75 5.30
C GLN A 217 27.94 35.35 6.74
N GLU A 218 26.71 35.48 7.22
CA GLU A 218 26.33 35.05 8.56
C GLU A 218 26.56 33.54 8.74
N TYR A 219 26.24 32.73 7.74
CA TYR A 219 26.49 31.30 7.76
C TYR A 219 27.98 30.97 7.83
N GLU A 220 28.80 31.66 7.02
CA GLU A 220 30.25 31.50 7.05
C GLU A 220 30.84 31.94 8.39
N ASP A 221 30.38 33.06 8.94
CA ASP A 221 30.86 33.55 10.24
C ASP A 221 30.58 32.55 11.38
N ASP A 222 29.40 31.89 11.35
CA ASP A 222 29.01 30.88 12.35
C ASP A 222 29.77 29.54 12.18
N PHE A 223 30.12 29.14 10.96
CA PHE A 223 30.67 27.82 10.65
C PHE A 223 32.09 27.85 10.06
N ARG A 224 32.76 28.97 9.97
CA ARG A 224 34.06 29.14 9.28
C ARG A 224 35.11 28.12 9.72
N GLU A 225 35.30 27.93 11.01
CA GLU A 225 36.30 26.98 11.52
C GLU A 225 35.99 25.55 11.11
N LYS A 226 34.71 25.18 11.09
CA LYS A 226 34.28 23.86 10.62
C LYS A 226 34.47 23.70 9.10
N MET A 227 34.18 24.77 8.34
CA MET A 227 34.39 24.79 6.89
C MET A 227 35.87 24.64 6.55
N LYS A 228 36.76 25.37 7.23
CA LYS A 228 38.20 25.24 7.08
C LYS A 228 38.69 23.86 7.42
N SER A 229 38.19 23.23 8.50
CA SER A 229 38.63 21.93 8.96
C SER A 229 38.31 20.79 7.95
N VAL A 230 37.32 20.97 7.11
CA VAL A 230 36.90 20.00 6.05
C VAL A 230 37.32 20.46 4.64
N GLY A 231 38.13 21.51 4.52
CA GLY A 231 38.68 22.01 3.26
C GLY A 231 37.66 22.70 2.36
N LEU A 232 36.57 23.23 2.91
CA LEU A 232 35.64 24.05 2.13
C LEU A 232 36.20 25.47 1.94
N PRO A 233 35.96 26.08 0.76
CA PRO A 233 36.40 27.44 0.53
C PRO A 233 35.61 28.41 1.41
N VAL A 234 36.31 29.41 1.97
CA VAL A 234 35.75 30.50 2.76
C VAL A 234 36.09 31.82 2.06
N GLU A 235 35.20 32.82 2.16
CA GLU A 235 35.42 34.14 1.56
C GLU A 235 36.27 35.07 2.43
N LYS A 236 36.25 34.83 3.73
CA LYS A 236 37.06 35.56 4.70
C LYS A 236 38.10 34.64 5.33
N GLU A 237 39.35 35.02 5.32
CA GLU A 237 40.42 34.29 6.01
C GLU A 237 40.36 34.45 7.53
#